data_82aef88ed562a922d7cabbb2e8a48039
#
_entry.id   82aef88ed562a922d7cabbb2e8a48039
#
_cell.length_a   1.000
_cell.length_b   1.000
_cell.length_c   1.000
_cell.angle_alpha   90.00
_cell.angle_beta   90.00
_cell.angle_gamma   90.00
#
_symmetry.space_group_name_H-M   'P 1'
#
loop_
_entity.id
_entity.type
_entity.pdbx_description
1 polymer ?
#
loop_
_entity_poly.entity_id
_entity_poly.type
_entity_poly.pdbx_seq_one_letter_code
_entity_poly.pdbx_strand_id
1 'polypeptide(L)'
;MKINFNEIIENRTLDLDLDLNKLNKEYQSDTINSFNSLKGTINLNKVDNILIFKIKFVTNLTLISSYSLKEFSKDIKVEDTLYFTNDKNLASEETILIDDEIDLYNIIFSLALTSIPLKIHADDEKEIKGEGYRVIKEEDLKDENEVTSSPFDILKDLDL
;
A
#
# COMPACT_ATOMS: atom_id res chain seq x y z
N MET A 1 17.10 5.89 6.93
CA MET A 1 17.51 4.76 7.77
C MET A 1 17.78 3.56 6.87
N LYS A 2 19.01 3.10 6.89
CA LYS A 2 19.44 1.97 6.07
C LYS A 2 19.85 0.81 6.97
N ILE A 3 19.55 -0.40 6.55
CA ILE A 3 19.93 -1.62 7.26
C ILE A 3 20.90 -2.38 6.39
N ASN A 4 22.06 -2.73 6.96
CA ASN A 4 23.04 -3.53 6.27
C ASN A 4 22.77 -5.02 6.53
N PHE A 5 22.62 -5.77 5.45
CA PHE A 5 22.34 -7.20 5.50
C PHE A 5 23.38 -7.99 6.32
N ASN A 6 24.65 -7.63 6.16
CA ASN A 6 25.74 -8.32 6.82
C ASN A 6 25.88 -8.00 8.31
N GLU A 7 25.28 -6.92 8.78
CA GLU A 7 25.30 -6.53 10.20
C GLU A 7 24.24 -7.26 11.03
N ILE A 8 23.27 -7.90 10.39
CA ILE A 8 22.24 -8.63 11.10
C ILE A 8 22.74 -10.05 11.35
N ILE A 9 22.98 -10.37 12.60
CA ILE A 9 23.47 -11.67 13.05
C ILE A 9 22.43 -12.40 13.89
N GLU A 10 21.70 -11.66 14.71
CA GLU A 10 20.72 -12.18 15.65
C GLU A 10 19.35 -11.57 15.42
N ASN A 11 18.34 -12.23 15.99
CA ASN A 11 16.99 -11.66 16.03
C ASN A 11 17.01 -10.31 16.73
N ARG A 12 16.45 -9.30 16.09
CA ARG A 12 16.51 -7.92 16.58
C ARG A 12 15.22 -7.19 16.29
N THR A 13 14.73 -6.48 17.28
CA THR A 13 13.56 -5.61 17.11
C THR A 13 14.00 -4.15 17.18
N LEU A 14 13.60 -3.39 16.19
CA LEU A 14 13.90 -1.96 16.08
C LEU A 14 12.61 -1.17 16.04
N ASP A 15 12.61 0.00 16.68
CA ASP A 15 11.54 0.96 16.52
C ASP A 15 11.73 1.73 15.20
N LEU A 16 10.62 2.01 14.54
CA LEU A 16 10.64 2.85 13.34
C LEU A 16 10.78 4.31 13.74
N ASP A 17 11.98 4.84 13.55
CA ASP A 17 12.29 6.24 13.79
C ASP A 17 12.76 6.88 12.49
N LEU A 18 11.79 7.29 11.69
CA LEU A 18 12.04 7.89 10.38
C LEU A 18 11.74 9.38 10.42
N ASP A 19 12.54 10.13 9.68
CA ASP A 19 12.31 11.55 9.47
C ASP A 19 11.17 11.74 8.46
N LEU A 20 10.02 12.18 8.95
CA LEU A 20 8.84 12.39 8.10
C LEU A 20 9.05 13.48 7.06
N ASN A 21 9.84 14.50 7.37
CA ASN A 21 10.15 15.56 6.41
C ASN A 21 10.93 15.00 5.22
N LYS A 22 11.89 14.13 5.49
CA LYS A 22 12.65 13.45 4.46
C LYS A 22 11.75 12.52 3.64
N LEU A 23 10.89 11.75 4.31
CA LEU A 23 9.95 10.85 3.66
C LEU A 23 9.02 11.62 2.71
N ASN A 24 8.45 12.72 3.18
CA ASN A 24 7.53 13.55 2.39
C ASN A 24 8.22 14.26 1.22
N LYS A 25 9.49 14.58 1.37
CA LYS A 25 10.26 15.28 0.34
C LYS A 25 10.76 14.36 -0.76
N GLU A 26 11.24 13.18 -0.40
CA GLU A 26 11.86 12.24 -1.34
C GLU A 26 10.86 11.28 -1.99
N TYR A 27 9.75 11.01 -1.32
CA TYR A 27 8.76 10.04 -1.77
C TYR A 27 7.40 10.71 -1.94
N GLN A 28 6.93 10.78 -3.16
CA GLN A 28 5.67 11.43 -3.51
C GLN A 28 4.83 10.53 -4.40
N SER A 29 3.53 10.66 -4.29
CA SER A 29 2.59 9.98 -5.18
C SER A 29 1.34 10.86 -5.40
N ASP A 30 0.55 10.50 -6.41
CA ASP A 30 -0.70 11.18 -6.67
C ASP A 30 -1.77 10.89 -5.61
N THR A 31 -1.57 9.84 -4.83
CA THR A 31 -2.54 9.38 -3.82
C THR A 31 -2.18 9.89 -2.43
N ILE A 32 -0.89 9.81 -2.06
CA ILE A 32 -0.40 10.24 -0.76
C ILE A 32 0.15 11.65 -0.88
N ASN A 33 -0.51 12.60 -0.21
CA ASN A 33 -0.03 13.97 -0.17
C ASN A 33 1.07 14.12 0.89
N SER A 34 0.87 13.55 2.07
CA SER A 34 1.88 13.59 3.12
C SER A 34 1.70 12.48 4.15
N PHE A 35 2.80 12.15 4.81
CA PHE A 35 2.82 11.35 6.03
C PHE A 35 2.82 12.30 7.23
N ASN A 36 1.81 12.19 8.07
CA ASN A 36 1.64 13.09 9.23
C ASN A 36 2.19 12.49 10.51
N SER A 37 2.15 11.17 10.62
CA SER A 37 2.73 10.43 11.73
C SER A 37 3.11 9.02 11.30
N LEU A 38 4.06 8.42 12.00
CA LEU A 38 4.48 7.05 11.76
C LEU A 38 4.98 6.44 13.07
N LYS A 39 4.38 5.33 13.46
CA LYS A 39 4.82 4.57 14.63
C LYS A 39 4.76 3.09 14.33
N GLY A 40 5.80 2.39 14.67
CA GLY A 40 5.83 0.97 14.47
C GLY A 40 7.15 0.33 14.86
N THR A 41 7.24 -0.96 14.57
CA THR A 41 8.42 -1.78 14.87
C THR A 41 8.75 -2.68 13.70
N ILE A 42 10.02 -3.05 13.61
CA ILE A 42 10.50 -4.06 12.68
C ILE A 42 11.22 -5.13 13.49
N ASN A 43 10.84 -6.37 13.28
CA ASN A 43 11.59 -7.51 13.77
C ASN A 43 12.45 -8.05 12.64
N LEU A 44 13.73 -8.12 12.88
CA LEU A 44 14.73 -8.61 11.94
C LEU A 44 15.22 -9.97 12.40
N ASN A 45 15.11 -10.95 11.55
CA ASN A 45 15.64 -12.29 11.82
C ASN A 45 16.35 -12.82 10.58
N LYS A 46 17.54 -13.33 10.74
CA LYS A 46 18.33 -13.88 9.64
C LYS A 46 18.46 -15.37 9.80
N VAL A 47 18.01 -16.12 8.82
CA VAL A 47 18.10 -17.57 8.75
C VAL A 47 18.84 -17.93 7.48
N ASP A 48 20.00 -18.57 7.62
CA ASP A 48 20.92 -18.81 6.53
C ASP A 48 21.27 -17.49 5.82
N ASN A 49 21.03 -17.35 4.54
CA ASN A 49 21.26 -16.13 3.79
C ASN A 49 19.95 -15.39 3.45
N ILE A 50 18.92 -15.59 4.26
CA ILE A 50 17.63 -14.91 4.09
C ILE A 50 17.37 -14.05 5.32
N LEU A 51 17.15 -12.77 5.09
CA LEU A 51 16.75 -11.82 6.12
C LEU A 51 15.24 -11.67 6.10
N ILE A 52 14.62 -11.95 7.23
CA ILE A 52 13.17 -11.89 7.40
C ILE A 52 12.81 -10.58 8.12
N PHE A 53 12.03 -9.73 7.46
CA PHE A 53 11.50 -8.50 8.01
C PHE A 53 10.03 -8.69 8.37
N LYS A 54 9.74 -8.68 9.66
CA LYS A 54 8.35 -8.57 10.12
C LYS A 54 8.12 -7.13 10.50
N ILE A 55 7.38 -6.43 9.67
CA ILE A 55 7.14 -5.00 9.83
C ILE A 55 5.70 -4.75 10.23
N LYS A 56 5.53 -3.85 11.20
CA LYS A 56 4.22 -3.46 11.68
C LYS A 56 4.24 -1.99 12.02
N PHE A 57 3.37 -1.22 11.40
CA PHE A 57 3.29 0.21 11.68
C PHE A 57 1.89 0.76 11.48
N VAL A 58 1.66 1.90 12.11
CA VAL A 58 0.47 2.72 11.89
C VAL A 58 0.94 4.09 11.46
N THR A 59 0.38 4.59 10.39
CA THR A 59 0.71 5.91 9.86
C THR A 59 -0.57 6.70 9.61
N ASN A 60 -0.55 7.98 9.90
CA ASN A 60 -1.60 8.88 9.50
C ASN A 60 -1.16 9.57 8.21
N LEU A 61 -1.98 9.44 7.19
CA LEU A 61 -1.70 9.98 5.87
C LEU A 61 -2.71 11.05 5.49
N THR A 62 -2.23 12.09 4.82
CA THR A 62 -3.12 12.98 4.08
C THR A 62 -3.25 12.43 2.66
N LEU A 63 -4.45 12.03 2.31
CA LEU A 63 -4.79 11.39 1.04
C LEU A 63 -5.68 12.31 0.21
N ILE A 64 -5.77 12.00 -1.07
CA ILE A 64 -6.64 12.72 -2.00
C ILE A 64 -7.80 11.80 -2.37
N SER A 65 -9.03 12.25 -2.09
CA SER A 65 -10.23 11.48 -2.39
C SER A 65 -10.40 11.26 -3.90
N SER A 66 -10.71 10.02 -4.28
CA SER A 66 -11.05 9.68 -5.67
C SER A 66 -12.37 10.31 -6.12
N TYR A 67 -13.24 10.68 -5.20
CA TYR A 67 -14.55 11.24 -5.53
C TYR A 67 -14.53 12.76 -5.62
N SER A 68 -14.05 13.43 -4.58
CA SER A 68 -14.10 14.88 -4.46
C SER A 68 -12.81 15.59 -4.84
N LEU A 69 -11.71 14.86 -4.97
CA LEU A 69 -10.36 15.37 -5.17
C LEU A 69 -9.89 16.26 -4.02
N LYS A 70 -10.55 16.16 -2.87
CA LYS A 70 -10.19 16.90 -1.66
C LYS A 70 -9.27 16.07 -0.78
N GLU A 71 -8.45 16.77 -0.02
CA GLU A 71 -7.57 16.14 0.95
C GLU A 71 -8.34 15.69 2.18
N PHE A 72 -7.96 14.54 2.72
CA PHE A 72 -8.46 14.05 4.01
C PHE A 72 -7.39 13.23 4.69
N SER A 73 -7.48 13.14 6.01
CA SER A 73 -6.54 12.34 6.81
C SER A 73 -7.14 11.00 7.16
N LYS A 74 -6.31 9.95 7.07
CA LYS A 74 -6.72 8.60 7.42
C LYS A 74 -5.56 7.85 8.07
N ASP A 75 -5.88 7.07 9.10
CA ASP A 75 -4.93 6.13 9.70
C ASP A 75 -4.88 4.85 8.89
N ILE A 76 -3.67 4.45 8.52
CA ILE A 76 -3.42 3.21 7.80
C ILE A 76 -2.57 2.31 8.69
N LYS A 77 -3.03 1.10 8.90
CA LYS A 77 -2.30 0.08 9.64
C LYS A 77 -1.73 -0.92 8.67
N VAL A 78 -0.43 -1.15 8.78
CA VAL A 78 0.30 -2.08 7.91
C VAL A 78 0.98 -3.14 8.76
N GLU A 79 0.83 -4.39 8.34
CA GLU A 79 1.52 -5.52 8.93
C GLU A 79 1.89 -6.46 7.80
N ASP A 80 3.18 -6.70 7.61
CA ASP A 80 3.68 -7.51 6.52
C ASP A 80 4.98 -8.21 6.89
N THR A 81 5.30 -9.24 6.14
CA THR A 81 6.56 -9.98 6.26
C THR A 81 7.27 -9.98 4.91
N LEU A 82 8.50 -9.48 4.89
CA LEU A 82 9.30 -9.40 3.70
C LEU A 82 10.56 -10.26 3.86
N TYR A 83 11.00 -10.84 2.76
CA TYR A 83 12.17 -11.71 2.70
C TYR A 83 13.19 -11.10 1.77
N PHE A 84 14.42 -10.96 2.25
CA PHE A 84 15.52 -10.40 1.47
C PHE A 84 16.73 -11.34 1.47
N THR A 85 17.43 -11.37 0.36
CA THR A 85 18.69 -12.12 0.25
C THR A 85 19.67 -11.37 -0.63
N ASN A 86 20.95 -11.55 -0.36
CA ASN A 86 22.02 -11.09 -1.26
C ASN A 86 22.59 -12.22 -2.14
N ASP A 87 22.01 -13.42 -2.07
CA ASP A 87 22.40 -14.57 -2.87
C ASP A 87 21.42 -14.74 -4.03
N LYS A 88 21.93 -14.64 -5.25
CA LYS A 88 21.13 -14.80 -6.46
C LYS A 88 20.43 -16.15 -6.56
N ASN A 89 21.01 -17.18 -5.98
CA ASN A 89 20.44 -18.53 -6.01
C ASN A 89 19.22 -18.68 -5.10
N LEU A 90 19.08 -17.82 -4.10
CA LEU A 90 17.96 -17.82 -3.16
C LEU A 90 16.85 -16.84 -3.55
N ALA A 91 17.10 -15.98 -4.53
CA ALA A 91 16.10 -15.03 -4.99
C ALA A 91 14.94 -15.74 -5.68
N SER A 92 13.71 -15.29 -5.40
CA SER A 92 12.50 -15.86 -5.95
C SER A 92 11.41 -14.77 -6.02
N GLU A 93 10.20 -15.16 -6.39
CA GLU A 93 9.06 -14.22 -6.37
C GLU A 93 8.77 -13.70 -4.96
N GLU A 94 9.04 -14.51 -3.95
CA GLU A 94 8.80 -14.16 -2.54
C GLU A 94 10.03 -13.56 -1.85
N THR A 95 11.22 -13.82 -2.35
CA THR A 95 12.49 -13.39 -1.75
C THR A 95 13.19 -12.37 -2.64
N ILE A 96 13.29 -11.15 -2.14
CA ILE A 96 13.82 -10.01 -2.89
C ILE A 96 15.34 -10.03 -2.87
N LEU A 97 15.94 -9.97 -4.05
CA LEU A 97 17.40 -9.85 -4.18
C LEU A 97 17.81 -8.40 -3.90
N ILE A 98 18.74 -8.25 -2.99
CA ILE A 98 19.33 -6.95 -2.65
C ILE A 98 20.84 -7.02 -2.79
N ASP A 99 21.49 -5.85 -2.89
CA ASP A 99 22.94 -5.80 -2.75
C ASP A 99 23.31 -6.10 -1.30
N ASP A 100 23.64 -5.11 -0.49
CA ASP A 100 23.90 -5.36 0.94
C ASP A 100 23.13 -4.42 1.85
N GLU A 101 22.44 -3.46 1.29
CA GLU A 101 21.72 -2.44 2.05
C GLU A 101 20.22 -2.43 1.71
N ILE A 102 19.42 -2.17 2.74
CA ILE A 102 17.96 -2.03 2.63
C ILE A 102 17.58 -0.64 3.10
N ASP A 103 16.89 0.11 2.23
CA ASP A 103 16.41 1.44 2.56
C ASP A 103 14.99 1.35 3.15
N LEU A 104 14.85 1.64 4.43
CA LEU A 104 13.58 1.57 5.13
C LEU A 104 12.58 2.62 4.64
N TYR A 105 13.03 3.79 4.21
CA TYR A 105 12.13 4.81 3.67
C TYR A 105 11.38 4.29 2.45
N ASN A 106 12.10 3.64 1.55
CA ASN A 106 11.50 3.04 0.36
C ASN A 106 10.49 1.95 0.72
N ILE A 107 10.83 1.08 1.66
CA ILE A 107 9.95 0.00 2.10
C ILE A 107 8.67 0.56 2.73
N ILE A 108 8.80 1.51 3.64
CA ILE A 108 7.64 2.11 4.33
C ILE A 108 6.73 2.81 3.31
N PHE A 109 7.30 3.59 2.40
CA PHE A 109 6.52 4.26 1.36
C PHE A 109 5.78 3.24 0.47
N SER A 110 6.48 2.22 0.02
CA SER A 110 5.89 1.19 -0.85
C SER A 110 4.78 0.42 -0.15
N LEU A 111 4.97 0.03 1.10
CA LEU A 111 3.96 -0.69 1.87
C LEU A 111 2.74 0.20 2.16
N ALA A 112 2.96 1.45 2.50
CA ALA A 112 1.86 2.39 2.71
C ALA A 112 1.06 2.58 1.43
N LEU A 113 1.74 2.77 0.31
CA LEU A 113 1.11 2.97 -0.99
C LEU A 113 0.28 1.74 -1.42
N THR A 114 0.81 0.55 -1.25
CA THR A 114 0.09 -0.69 -1.61
C THR A 114 -1.05 -1.03 -0.66
N SER A 115 -1.05 -0.46 0.53
CA SER A 115 -2.13 -0.66 1.51
C SER A 115 -3.34 0.25 1.28
N ILE A 116 -3.21 1.22 0.37
CA ILE A 116 -4.29 2.14 0.03
C ILE A 116 -5.11 1.52 -1.11
N PRO A 117 -6.45 1.46 -0.98
CA PRO A 117 -7.28 0.95 -2.08
C PRO A 117 -7.20 1.86 -3.31
N LEU A 118 -7.48 1.28 -4.48
CA LEU A 118 -7.43 2.00 -5.75
C LEU A 118 -8.39 3.20 -5.78
N LYS A 119 -9.54 3.04 -5.13
CA LYS A 119 -10.51 4.11 -4.99
C LYS A 119 -10.63 4.45 -3.51
N ILE A 120 -10.26 5.66 -3.16
CA ILE A 120 -10.26 6.14 -1.79
C ILE A 120 -11.20 7.31 -1.60
N HIS A 121 -11.79 7.37 -0.43
CA HIS A 121 -12.66 8.46 -0.02
C HIS A 121 -12.61 8.61 1.50
N ALA A 122 -12.97 9.78 2.01
CA ALA A 122 -13.16 9.98 3.44
C ALA A 122 -14.36 9.17 3.92
N ASP A 123 -14.30 8.70 5.18
CA ASP A 123 -15.37 7.86 5.73
C ASP A 123 -16.73 8.57 5.77
N ASP A 124 -16.72 9.88 5.86
CA ASP A 124 -17.94 10.72 5.86
C ASP A 124 -18.38 11.14 4.45
N GLU A 125 -17.61 10.85 3.41
CA GLU A 125 -18.01 11.12 2.04
C GLU A 125 -19.12 10.19 1.61
N LYS A 126 -20.15 10.77 1.03
CA LYS A 126 -21.28 10.07 0.45
C LYS A 126 -21.20 10.15 -1.07
N GLU A 127 -22.03 9.33 -1.71
CA GLU A 127 -22.28 9.39 -3.12
C GLU A 127 -22.57 10.82 -3.58
N ILE A 128 -21.82 11.31 -4.55
CA ILE A 128 -21.99 12.65 -5.10
C ILE A 128 -23.03 12.57 -6.20
N LYS A 129 -24.11 13.33 -6.05
CA LYS A 129 -25.16 13.43 -7.07
C LYS A 129 -25.06 14.78 -7.74
N GLY A 130 -24.80 14.76 -9.05
CA GLY A 130 -24.90 15.94 -9.90
C GLY A 130 -26.20 15.90 -10.69
N GLU A 131 -26.46 16.97 -11.43
CA GLU A 131 -27.60 17.00 -12.34
C GLU A 131 -27.38 16.00 -13.49
N GLY A 132 -28.20 14.96 -13.53
CA GLY A 132 -28.14 13.95 -14.55
C GLY A 132 -27.09 12.86 -14.38
N TYR A 133 -26.33 12.87 -13.31
CA TYR A 133 -25.35 11.83 -13.00
C TYR A 133 -25.12 11.68 -11.51
N ARG A 134 -24.48 10.58 -11.13
CA ARG A 134 -24.03 10.35 -9.77
C ARG A 134 -22.71 9.60 -9.77
N VAL A 135 -21.92 9.81 -8.73
CA VAL A 135 -20.71 9.01 -8.45
C VAL A 135 -21.08 7.99 -7.39
N ILE A 136 -20.90 6.72 -7.70
CA ILE A 136 -21.24 5.62 -6.81
C ILE A 136 -20.01 4.80 -6.49
N LYS A 137 -20.07 4.03 -5.39
CA LYS A 137 -19.01 3.11 -5.02
C LYS A 137 -18.99 1.92 -5.97
N GLU A 138 -17.83 1.25 -6.07
CA GLU A 138 -17.64 0.13 -6.97
C GLU A 138 -18.61 -1.03 -6.71
N GLU A 139 -18.97 -1.26 -5.47
CA GLU A 139 -19.94 -2.28 -5.08
C GLU A 139 -21.30 -2.03 -5.71
N ASP A 140 -21.72 -0.77 -5.74
CA ASP A 140 -22.99 -0.37 -6.34
C ASP A 140 -22.96 -0.51 -7.86
N LEU A 141 -21.79 -0.31 -8.49
CA LEU A 141 -21.63 -0.54 -9.92
C LEU A 141 -21.81 -2.01 -10.29
N LYS A 142 -21.41 -2.93 -9.44
CA LYS A 142 -21.64 -4.38 -9.68
C LYS A 142 -23.12 -4.70 -9.69
N ASP A 143 -23.87 -4.16 -8.76
CA ASP A 143 -25.32 -4.37 -8.68
C ASP A 143 -26.02 -3.81 -9.93
N GLU A 144 -25.62 -2.66 -10.40
CA GLU A 144 -26.14 -2.10 -11.64
C GLU A 144 -25.82 -2.97 -12.86
N ASN A 145 -24.62 -3.52 -12.91
CA ASN A 145 -24.21 -4.41 -13.99
C ASN A 145 -24.98 -5.74 -13.98
N GLU A 146 -25.38 -6.21 -12.82
CA GLU A 146 -26.23 -7.41 -12.70
C GLU A 146 -27.64 -7.14 -13.19
N VAL A 147 -28.13 -5.94 -12.96
CA VAL A 147 -29.50 -5.54 -13.37
C VAL A 147 -29.56 -5.21 -14.86
N THR A 148 -28.51 -4.62 -15.42
CA THR A 148 -28.43 -4.29 -16.84
C THR A 148 -28.11 -5.56 -17.62
N SER A 149 -28.95 -5.93 -18.56
CA SER A 149 -28.64 -7.02 -19.48
C SER A 149 -27.31 -6.72 -20.19
N SER A 150 -26.41 -7.68 -20.20
CA SER A 150 -25.17 -7.56 -20.93
C SER A 150 -25.42 -7.58 -22.44
N PRO A 151 -24.52 -7.02 -23.26
CA PRO A 151 -24.61 -7.14 -24.72
C PRO A 151 -24.70 -8.60 -25.19
N PHE A 152 -24.14 -9.53 -24.42
CA PHE A 152 -24.19 -10.95 -24.72
C PHE A 152 -25.60 -11.54 -24.60
N ASP A 153 -26.42 -11.04 -23.72
CA ASP A 153 -27.81 -11.49 -23.60
C ASP A 153 -28.61 -11.12 -24.84
N ILE A 154 -28.34 -9.96 -25.41
CA ILE A 154 -28.95 -9.54 -26.66
C ILE A 154 -28.49 -10.44 -27.80
N LEU A 155 -27.21 -10.80 -27.85
CA LEU A 155 -26.67 -11.70 -28.86
C LEU A 155 -27.23 -13.11 -28.75
N LYS A 156 -27.46 -13.58 -27.55
CA LYS A 156 -28.11 -14.88 -27.31
C LYS A 156 -29.52 -14.92 -27.86
N ASP A 157 -30.26 -13.83 -27.69
CA ASP A 157 -31.60 -13.71 -28.23
C ASP A 157 -31.62 -13.61 -29.74
N LEU A 158 -30.56 -13.06 -30.33
CA LEU A 158 -30.42 -12.94 -31.78
C LEU A 158 -29.92 -14.21 -32.45
N ASP A 159 -29.24 -15.06 -31.72
CA ASP A 159 -28.65 -16.30 -32.22
C ASP A 159 -29.63 -17.47 -32.30
N LEU A 160 -30.82 -17.20 -32.11
CA LEU A 160 -31.88 -18.23 -32.21
C LEU A 160 -32.20 -18.53 -33.68
#